data_ff76be4f5b605cc3dfaff9b8e0b7fb31
#
_entry.id   ff76be4f5b605cc3dfaff9b8e0b7fb31
#
_cell.length_a   1.000
_cell.length_b   1.000
_cell.length_c   1.000
_cell.angle_alpha   90.00
_cell.angle_beta   90.00
_cell.angle_gamma   90.00
#
_symmetry.space_group_name_H-M   'P 1'
#
loop_
_entity.id
_entity.type
_entity.pdbx_description
1 polymer ?
#
loop_
_entity_poly.entity_id
_entity_poly.type
_entity_poly.pdbx_seq_one_letter_code
_entity_poly.pdbx_strand_id
1 'polypeptide(L)'
;MVRHIFLWKVEKNANPNEILRILDELAEKVPGIRSWTRGKHQGAPGASGDLWDYGLVADFDSFDDLKRYSDHPLHMKAVEQLLPMFSARAVCDFEMPGGRK
;
A
#
# COMPACT_ATOMS: atom_id res chain seq x y z
N MET A 1 -14.29 0.89 -10.27
CA MET A 1 -13.40 1.26 -9.15
C MET A 1 -12.23 0.31 -9.09
N VAL A 2 -11.05 0.83 -8.83
CA VAL A 2 -9.81 0.06 -8.84
C VAL A 2 -9.31 -0.13 -7.41
N ARG A 3 -8.88 -1.33 -7.10
CA ARG A 3 -8.29 -1.64 -5.81
C ARG A 3 -6.78 -1.85 -5.95
N HIS A 4 -6.05 -1.18 -5.09
CA HIS A 4 -4.59 -1.25 -5.02
C HIS A 4 -4.23 -1.98 -3.73
N ILE A 5 -3.52 -3.09 -3.85
CA ILE A 5 -3.07 -3.87 -2.70
C ILE A 5 -1.56 -3.84 -2.65
N PHE A 6 -1.02 -3.49 -1.51
CA PHE A 6 0.41 -3.37 -1.31
C PHE A 6 0.80 -4.12 -0.04
N LEU A 7 1.77 -5.01 -0.17
CA LEU A 7 2.27 -5.80 0.96
C LEU A 7 3.74 -5.51 1.14
N TRP A 8 4.21 -5.53 2.38
CA TRP A 8 5.63 -5.31 2.61
C TRP A 8 6.14 -6.09 3.81
N LYS A 9 7.46 -6.31 3.79
CA LYS A 9 8.21 -6.82 4.91
C LYS A 9 9.13 -5.71 5.38
N VAL A 10 9.23 -5.54 6.69
CA VAL A 10 10.02 -4.47 7.29
C VAL A 10 11.46 -4.90 7.38
N GLU A 11 12.36 -4.03 6.91
CA GLU A 11 13.79 -4.28 7.03
C GLU A 11 14.16 -4.34 8.51
N LYS A 12 15.09 -5.22 8.85
CA LYS A 12 15.45 -5.55 10.21
C LYS A 12 15.74 -4.35 11.10
N ASN A 13 16.36 -3.29 10.55
CA ASN A 13 16.69 -2.10 11.33
C ASN A 13 15.72 -0.95 11.15
N ALA A 14 14.65 -1.14 10.40
CA ALA A 14 13.70 -0.07 10.14
C ALA A 14 12.63 -0.02 11.23
N ASN A 15 12.07 1.17 11.43
CA ASN A 15 11.00 1.36 12.38
C ASN A 15 9.64 1.19 11.66
N PRO A 16 8.88 0.13 11.97
CA PRO A 16 7.61 -0.08 11.29
C PRO A 16 6.61 1.05 11.48
N ASN A 17 6.66 1.74 12.61
CA ASN A 17 5.74 2.85 12.84
C ASN A 17 6.05 4.05 11.95
N GLU A 18 7.31 4.25 11.61
CA GLU A 18 7.69 5.31 10.70
C GLU A 18 7.17 5.04 9.29
N ILE A 19 7.19 3.77 8.87
CA ILE A 19 6.62 3.38 7.60
C ILE A 19 5.13 3.72 7.56
N LEU A 20 4.40 3.36 8.61
CA LEU A 20 2.98 3.64 8.68
C LEU A 20 2.69 5.14 8.66
N ARG A 21 3.51 5.92 9.37
CA ARG A 21 3.36 7.37 9.41
C ARG A 21 3.50 7.98 8.00
N ILE A 22 4.54 7.54 7.27
CA ILE A 22 4.78 8.06 5.92
C ILE A 22 3.62 7.70 5.00
N LEU A 23 3.13 6.46 5.08
CA LEU A 23 2.03 6.01 4.23
C LEU A 23 0.72 6.74 4.57
N ASP A 24 0.42 6.89 5.86
CA ASP A 24 -0.81 7.58 6.26
C ASP A 24 -0.77 9.06 5.86
N GLU A 25 0.40 9.67 5.87
CA GLU A 25 0.54 11.05 5.43
C GLU A 25 0.21 11.19 3.94
N LEU A 26 0.57 10.19 3.15
CA LEU A 26 0.19 10.17 1.73
C LEU A 26 -1.33 10.16 1.59
N ALA A 27 -2.00 9.36 2.40
CA ALA A 27 -3.46 9.27 2.33
C ALA A 27 -4.11 10.62 2.62
N GLU A 28 -3.51 11.40 3.51
CA GLU A 28 -4.03 12.72 3.85
C GLU A 28 -3.78 13.77 2.78
N LYS A 29 -2.64 13.68 2.11
CA LYS A 29 -2.17 14.77 1.26
C LYS A 29 -2.38 14.57 -0.24
N VAL A 30 -2.48 13.33 -0.69
CA VAL A 30 -2.63 13.06 -2.13
C VAL A 30 -4.10 12.88 -2.46
N PRO A 31 -4.64 13.67 -3.41
CA PRO A 31 -6.07 13.56 -3.74
C PRO A 31 -6.35 12.31 -4.57
N GLY A 32 -7.61 11.94 -4.63
CA GLY A 32 -8.07 10.85 -5.49
C GLY A 32 -8.21 9.50 -4.79
N ILE A 33 -7.79 9.40 -3.55
CA ILE A 33 -7.92 8.16 -2.80
C ILE A 33 -9.33 8.08 -2.23
N ARG A 34 -10.03 7.00 -2.52
CA ARG A 34 -11.41 6.81 -2.05
C ARG A 34 -11.48 6.11 -0.70
N SER A 35 -10.58 5.17 -0.47
CA SER A 35 -10.50 4.48 0.82
C SER A 35 -9.06 4.07 1.07
N TRP A 36 -8.72 3.90 2.33
CA TRP A 36 -7.36 3.61 2.74
C TRP A 36 -7.41 2.79 4.01
N THR A 37 -6.93 1.57 3.95
CA THR A 37 -6.89 0.67 5.10
C THR A 37 -5.56 -0.04 5.12
N ARG A 38 -4.95 -0.14 6.27
CA ARG A 38 -3.67 -0.85 6.41
C ARG A 38 -3.61 -1.50 7.77
N GLY A 39 -2.82 -2.54 7.87
CA GLY A 39 -2.68 -3.26 9.13
C GLY A 39 -1.52 -4.21 9.15
N LYS A 40 -1.19 -4.67 10.34
CA LYS A 40 -0.13 -5.63 10.57
C LYS A 40 -0.70 -7.03 10.43
N HIS A 41 0.11 -7.95 9.88
CA HIS A 41 -0.31 -9.34 9.80
C HIS A 41 -0.62 -9.90 11.18
N GLN A 42 -1.72 -10.62 11.27
CA GLN A 42 -2.11 -11.34 12.48
C GLN A 42 -2.60 -12.71 12.04
N GLY A 43 -2.58 -13.64 12.97
CA GLY A 43 -3.08 -14.97 12.69
C GLY A 43 -1.99 -15.95 12.31
N ALA A 44 -2.39 -17.15 11.95
CA ALA A 44 -1.48 -18.25 11.67
C ALA A 44 -0.79 -18.07 10.32
N PRO A 45 0.37 -18.70 10.12
CA PRO A 45 0.99 -18.72 8.80
C PRO A 45 0.05 -19.32 7.76
N GLY A 46 0.14 -18.81 6.55
CA GLY A 46 -0.64 -19.35 5.45
C GLY A 46 -0.16 -20.71 5.02
N ALA A 47 -0.79 -21.23 4.00
CA ALA A 47 -0.52 -22.58 3.51
C ALA A 47 0.88 -22.73 2.93
N SER A 48 1.47 -21.66 2.44
CA SER A 48 2.79 -21.75 1.81
C SER A 48 3.44 -20.38 1.80
N GLY A 49 4.75 -20.39 1.69
CA GLY A 49 5.55 -19.19 1.49
C GLY A 49 5.76 -18.37 2.75
N ASP A 50 6.45 -17.29 2.55
CA ASP A 50 6.78 -16.37 3.63
C ASP A 50 5.60 -15.49 4.00
N LEU A 51 5.56 -15.11 5.25
CA LEU A 51 4.56 -14.17 5.70
C LEU A 51 4.99 -12.75 5.36
N TRP A 52 4.00 -11.92 5.06
CA TRP A 52 4.21 -10.49 4.90
C TRP A 52 3.94 -9.81 6.24
N ASP A 53 4.66 -8.73 6.53
CA ASP A 53 4.52 -8.09 7.83
C ASP A 53 3.30 -7.18 7.88
N TYR A 54 3.03 -6.46 6.80
CA TYR A 54 1.93 -5.50 6.73
C TYR A 54 1.27 -5.51 5.37
N GLY A 55 0.03 -5.04 5.35
CA GLY A 55 -0.72 -4.86 4.11
C GLY A 55 -1.47 -3.55 4.10
N LEU A 56 -1.69 -3.05 2.89
CA LEU A 56 -2.43 -1.82 2.64
C LEU A 56 -3.40 -2.07 1.50
N VAL A 57 -4.63 -1.58 1.65
CA VAL A 57 -5.61 -1.62 0.59
C VAL A 57 -6.12 -0.20 0.37
N ALA A 58 -6.03 0.29 -0.85
CA ALA A 58 -6.52 1.61 -1.21
C ALA A 58 -7.38 1.50 -2.46
N ASP A 59 -8.44 2.28 -2.53
CA ASP A 59 -9.34 2.26 -3.68
C ASP A 59 -9.31 3.60 -4.41
N PHE A 60 -9.44 3.53 -5.74
CA PHE A 60 -9.45 4.70 -6.63
C PHE A 60 -10.60 4.54 -7.60
N ASP A 61 -11.09 5.65 -8.15
CA ASP A 61 -12.20 5.58 -9.12
C ASP A 61 -11.78 4.88 -10.40
N SER A 62 -10.54 5.03 -10.82
CA SER A 62 -10.05 4.49 -12.09
C SER A 62 -8.55 4.26 -12.03
N PHE A 63 -8.03 3.54 -13.04
CA PHE A 63 -6.58 3.38 -13.17
C PHE A 63 -5.90 4.72 -13.43
N ASP A 64 -6.56 5.66 -14.09
CA ASP A 64 -6.00 7.00 -14.29
C ASP A 64 -5.77 7.70 -12.95
N ASP A 65 -6.70 7.54 -12.02
CA ASP A 65 -6.54 8.13 -10.68
C ASP A 65 -5.43 7.45 -9.90
N LEU A 66 -5.31 6.13 -10.02
CA LEU A 66 -4.22 5.40 -9.40
C LEU A 66 -2.88 5.86 -9.98
N LYS A 67 -2.82 6.08 -11.30
CA LYS A 67 -1.60 6.56 -11.93
C LYS A 67 -1.23 7.95 -11.44
N ARG A 68 -2.21 8.84 -11.30
CA ARG A 68 -1.96 10.18 -10.77
C ARG A 68 -1.41 10.12 -9.35
N TYR A 69 -1.93 9.22 -8.54
CA TYR A 69 -1.40 8.98 -7.20
C TYR A 69 0.04 8.50 -7.27
N SER A 70 0.32 7.51 -8.10
CA SER A 70 1.67 6.95 -8.23
C SER A 70 2.68 7.97 -8.74
N ASP A 71 2.26 8.84 -9.65
CA ASP A 71 3.14 9.84 -10.24
C ASP A 71 3.22 11.13 -9.42
N HIS A 72 2.42 11.26 -8.37
CA HIS A 72 2.39 12.46 -7.55
C HIS A 72 3.76 12.67 -6.88
N PRO A 73 4.26 13.91 -6.86
CA PRO A 73 5.59 14.17 -6.25
C PRO A 73 5.69 13.70 -4.81
N LEU A 74 4.63 13.81 -4.03
CA LEU A 74 4.65 13.34 -2.64
C LEU A 74 4.80 11.83 -2.56
N HIS A 75 4.15 11.10 -3.48
CA HIS A 75 4.28 9.65 -3.54
C HIS A 75 5.69 9.26 -3.94
N MET A 76 6.24 9.91 -4.94
CA MET A 76 7.60 9.61 -5.39
C MET A 76 8.61 9.84 -4.29
N LYS A 77 8.44 10.92 -3.54
CA LYS A 77 9.32 11.21 -2.40
C LYS A 77 9.17 10.16 -1.31
N ALA A 78 7.95 9.75 -1.01
CA ALA A 78 7.69 8.72 -0.02
C ALA A 78 8.33 7.39 -0.42
N VAL A 79 8.25 7.04 -1.70
CA VAL A 79 8.88 5.81 -2.20
C VAL A 79 10.40 5.84 -1.95
N GLU A 80 11.04 6.98 -2.23
CA GLU A 80 12.46 7.14 -1.94
C GLU A 80 12.77 6.86 -0.47
N GLN A 81 11.94 7.37 0.42
CA GLN A 81 12.15 7.19 1.86
C GLN A 81 11.87 5.76 2.30
N LEU A 82 10.88 5.13 1.68
CA LEU A 82 10.40 3.81 2.11
C LEU A 82 11.22 2.65 1.59
N LEU A 83 11.79 2.77 0.38
CA LEU A 83 12.50 1.65 -0.23
C LEU A 83 13.55 1.01 0.67
N PRO A 84 14.43 1.78 1.33
CA PRO A 84 15.42 1.16 2.22
C PRO A 84 14.82 0.56 3.49
N MET A 85 13.56 0.86 3.79
CA MET A 85 12.90 0.36 4.99
C MET A 85 12.17 -0.96 4.73
N PHE A 86 12.07 -1.39 3.47
CA PHE A 86 11.43 -2.65 3.10
C PHE A 86 12.49 -3.70 2.78
N SER A 87 12.34 -4.91 3.31
CA SER A 87 13.16 -6.03 2.85
C SER A 87 12.51 -6.71 1.64
N ALA A 88 11.21 -6.57 1.48
CA ALA A 88 10.48 -7.07 0.31
C ALA A 88 9.16 -6.33 0.18
N ARG A 89 8.62 -6.29 -1.03
CA ARG A 89 7.31 -5.68 -1.27
C ARG A 89 6.62 -6.35 -2.44
N ALA A 90 5.30 -6.23 -2.47
CA ALA A 90 4.49 -6.78 -3.55
C ALA A 90 3.30 -5.88 -3.80
N VAL A 91 2.86 -5.82 -5.04
CA VAL A 91 1.74 -4.99 -5.47
C VAL A 91 0.79 -5.81 -6.33
N CYS A 92 -0.49 -5.57 -6.16
CA CYS A 92 -1.52 -6.14 -7.04
C CYS A 92 -2.64 -5.13 -7.19
N ASP A 93 -2.84 -4.64 -8.40
CA ASP A 93 -3.87 -3.67 -8.72
C ASP A 93 -4.88 -4.30 -9.67
N PHE A 94 -6.15 -4.14 -9.38
CA PHE A 94 -7.16 -4.71 -10.25
C PHE A 94 -8.45 -3.92 -10.21
N GLU A 95 -9.23 -4.04 -11.28
CA GLU A 95 -10.54 -3.43 -11.30
C GLU A 95 -11.50 -4.32 -10.55
N MET A 96 -12.24 -3.74 -9.60
CA MET A 96 -13.21 -4.50 -8.85
C MET A 96 -14.39 -4.86 -9.74
N PRO A 97 -14.99 -6.04 -9.55
CA PRO A 97 -16.17 -6.42 -10.31
C PRO A 97 -17.25 -5.35 -10.18
N GLY A 98 -18.02 -5.19 -11.21
CA GLY A 98 -19.10 -4.22 -11.23
C GLY A 98 -20.05 -4.44 -10.09
N GLY A 99 -20.65 -3.39 -9.66
CA GLY A 99 -21.42 -3.28 -8.49
C GLY A 99 -22.24 -4.46 -8.15
N ARG A 100 -22.89 -5.13 -8.84
CA ARG A 100 -23.58 -6.08 -8.41
C ARG A 100 -23.50 -7.11 -9.29
N LYS A 101 -23.53 -7.96 -8.91
CA LYS A 101 -23.36 -8.99 -9.70
C LYS A 101 -24.15 -10.01 -9.31
#